data_0519623dc53e8c4d6d152eaeaf766e57
#
_entry.id   0519623dc53e8c4d6d152eaeaf766e57
#
_cell.length_a   1.000
_cell.length_b   1.000
_cell.length_c   1.000
_cell.angle_alpha   90.00
_cell.angle_beta   90.00
_cell.angle_gamma   90.00
#
_symmetry.space_group_name_H-M   'P 1'
#
loop_
_entity.id
_entity.type
_entity.pdbx_description
1 polymer ?
#
loop_
_entity_poly.entity_id
_entity_poly.type
_entity_poly.pdbx_seq_one_letter_code
_entity_poly.pdbx_strand_id
1 'polypeptide(L)'
;MVITIKAMETAEEIEGKSRVHWQTWREAYDEILPAEFQEQMTLDKCRLYSQKYPENTLIALDDAKVVGFVSYGDFRDPARIAGEIFALYVLKDYYGKGVGQQLMQAAFAALDGYQEIVL
;
A
#
# COMPACT_ATOMS: atom_id res chain seq x y z
N MET A 1 -0.90 19.09 9.40
CA MET A 1 -1.12 18.10 8.31
C MET A 1 -2.28 17.18 8.70
N VAL A 2 -3.27 17.09 7.84
CA VAL A 2 -4.40 16.19 8.05
C VAL A 2 -4.34 15.08 7.00
N ILE A 3 -4.27 13.85 7.47
CA ILE A 3 -4.24 12.66 6.60
C ILE A 3 -5.64 12.07 6.52
N THR A 4 -6.11 11.84 5.31
CA THR A 4 -7.39 11.18 5.04
C THR A 4 -7.12 9.75 4.57
N ILE A 5 -7.78 8.77 5.21
CA ILE A 5 -7.72 7.37 4.80
C ILE A 5 -9.02 7.03 4.09
N LYS A 6 -8.92 6.45 2.90
CA LYS A 6 -10.11 6.05 2.12
C LYS A 6 -9.80 4.87 1.21
N ALA A 7 -10.85 4.21 0.73
CA ALA A 7 -10.70 3.19 -0.29
C ALA A 7 -10.25 3.83 -1.60
N MET A 8 -9.35 3.15 -2.30
CA MET A 8 -8.88 3.58 -3.62
C MET A 8 -9.98 3.35 -4.65
N GLU A 9 -10.40 4.39 -5.34
CA GLU A 9 -11.56 4.32 -6.24
C GLU A 9 -11.31 4.90 -7.63
N THR A 10 -10.65 6.06 -7.72
CA THR A 10 -10.53 6.80 -8.98
C THR A 10 -9.25 6.43 -9.73
N ALA A 11 -9.24 6.73 -11.04
CA ALA A 11 -8.05 6.54 -11.87
C ALA A 11 -6.86 7.36 -11.33
N GLU A 12 -7.12 8.56 -10.83
CA GLU A 12 -6.08 9.42 -10.25
C GLU A 12 -5.51 8.80 -8.97
N GLU A 13 -6.36 8.18 -8.15
CA GLU A 13 -5.94 7.50 -6.94
C GLU A 13 -5.13 6.24 -7.25
N ILE A 14 -5.53 5.49 -8.26
CA ILE A 14 -4.78 4.32 -8.74
C ILE A 14 -3.39 4.75 -9.23
N GLU A 15 -3.30 5.82 -9.99
CA GLU A 15 -2.02 6.37 -10.43
C GLU A 15 -1.18 6.81 -9.24
N GLY A 16 -1.77 7.52 -8.28
CA GLY A 16 -1.08 7.96 -7.06
C GLY A 16 -0.54 6.79 -6.25
N LYS A 17 -1.33 5.73 -6.07
CA LYS A 17 -0.90 4.51 -5.39
C LYS A 17 0.26 3.84 -6.13
N SER A 18 0.19 3.80 -7.46
CA SER A 18 1.26 3.21 -8.29
C SER A 18 2.57 3.96 -8.11
N ARG A 19 2.52 5.29 -8.04
CA ARG A 19 3.70 6.13 -7.80
C ARG A 19 4.28 5.91 -6.41
N VAL A 20 3.44 5.77 -5.39
CA VAL A 20 3.89 5.43 -4.03
C VAL A 20 4.59 4.07 -4.03
N HIS A 21 4.03 3.07 -4.67
CA HIS A 21 4.61 1.74 -4.77
C HIS A 21 6.01 1.79 -5.41
N TRP A 22 6.13 2.48 -6.54
CA TRP A 22 7.40 2.62 -7.25
C TRP A 22 8.43 3.43 -6.44
N GLN A 23 8.01 4.54 -5.86
CA GLN A 23 8.91 5.43 -5.10
C GLN A 23 9.40 4.78 -3.81
N THR A 24 8.51 4.11 -3.07
CA THR A 24 8.90 3.43 -1.82
C THR A 24 9.85 2.28 -2.06
N TRP A 25 9.70 1.57 -3.17
CA TRP A 25 10.66 0.56 -3.58
C TRP A 25 12.05 1.17 -3.74
N ARG A 26 12.16 2.28 -4.44
CA ARG A 26 13.42 2.98 -4.64
C ARG A 26 13.99 3.51 -3.33
N GLU A 27 13.16 4.11 -2.50
CA GLU A 27 13.58 4.63 -1.19
C GLU A 27 14.14 3.54 -0.28
N ALA A 28 13.54 2.34 -0.32
CA ALA A 28 13.96 1.23 0.52
C ALA A 28 15.25 0.57 0.03
N TYR A 29 15.50 0.54 -1.28
CA TYR A 29 16.58 -0.25 -1.86
C TYR A 29 17.67 0.55 -2.57
N ASP A 30 17.56 1.87 -2.59
CA ASP A 30 18.46 2.75 -3.35
C ASP A 30 19.93 2.56 -2.96
N GLU A 31 20.21 2.37 -1.68
CA GLU A 31 21.56 2.16 -1.17
C GLU A 31 21.95 0.69 -0.99
N ILE A 32 21.00 -0.22 -1.13
CA ILE A 32 21.17 -1.65 -0.80
C ILE A 32 21.35 -2.49 -2.06
N LEU A 33 20.57 -2.21 -3.11
CA LEU A 33 20.59 -2.99 -4.34
C LEU A 33 21.29 -2.24 -5.46
N PRO A 34 22.07 -2.96 -6.32
CA PRO A 34 22.60 -2.36 -7.54
C PRO A 34 21.51 -1.77 -8.43
N ALA A 35 21.86 -0.75 -9.20
CA ALA A 35 20.91 -0.06 -10.08
C ALA A 35 20.17 -1.00 -11.03
N GLU A 36 20.86 -2.04 -11.51
CA GLU A 36 20.26 -3.04 -12.41
C GLU A 36 19.11 -3.80 -11.79
N PHE A 37 19.11 -4.02 -10.47
CA PHE A 37 17.99 -4.64 -9.77
C PHE A 37 16.86 -3.66 -9.53
N GLN A 38 17.19 -2.40 -9.29
CA GLN A 38 16.17 -1.35 -9.10
C GLN A 38 15.38 -1.09 -10.38
N GLU A 39 16.03 -1.22 -11.53
CA GLU A 39 15.41 -1.05 -12.83
C GLU A 39 14.36 -2.11 -13.16
N GLN A 40 14.36 -3.23 -12.43
CA GLN A 40 13.35 -4.28 -12.61
C GLN A 40 11.97 -3.83 -12.09
N MET A 41 11.92 -2.94 -11.11
CA MET A 41 10.67 -2.39 -10.62
C MET A 41 10.41 -1.04 -11.29
N THR A 42 9.60 -1.05 -12.35
CA THR A 42 9.27 0.17 -13.09
C THR A 42 7.92 0.72 -12.65
N LEU A 43 7.71 2.01 -12.93
CA LEU A 43 6.41 2.64 -12.66
C LEU A 43 5.31 1.95 -13.47
N ASP A 44 5.58 1.54 -14.71
CA ASP A 44 4.60 0.84 -15.53
C ASP A 44 4.21 -0.51 -14.94
N LYS A 45 5.13 -1.25 -14.34
CA LYS A 45 4.81 -2.50 -13.63
C LYS A 45 3.91 -2.22 -12.44
N CYS A 46 4.19 -1.17 -11.69
CA CYS A 46 3.35 -0.77 -10.56
C CYS A 46 1.95 -0.37 -11.01
N ARG A 47 1.83 0.34 -12.14
CA ARG A 47 0.54 0.70 -12.72
C ARG A 47 -0.26 -0.55 -13.11
N LEU A 48 0.37 -1.49 -13.79
CA LEU A 48 -0.28 -2.75 -14.18
C LEU A 48 -0.77 -3.52 -12.96
N TYR A 49 0.05 -3.60 -11.92
CA TYR A 49 -0.30 -4.27 -10.68
C TYR A 49 -1.51 -3.62 -10.00
N SER A 50 -1.50 -2.29 -9.92
CA SER A 50 -2.59 -1.53 -9.32
C SER A 50 -3.90 -1.66 -10.10
N GLN A 51 -3.82 -1.73 -11.42
CA GLN A 51 -5.00 -1.89 -12.28
C GLN A 51 -5.54 -3.31 -12.25
N LYS A 52 -4.65 -4.31 -12.10
CA LYS A 52 -5.05 -5.72 -12.07
C LYS A 52 -5.71 -6.10 -10.74
N TYR A 53 -5.27 -5.51 -9.64
CA TYR A 53 -5.75 -5.82 -8.29
C TYR A 53 -6.16 -4.54 -7.56
N PRO A 54 -7.22 -3.84 -8.02
CA PRO A 54 -7.61 -2.57 -7.41
C PRO A 54 -8.38 -2.72 -6.11
N GLU A 55 -8.94 -3.90 -5.84
CA GLU A 55 -9.78 -4.14 -4.67
C GLU A 55 -8.95 -4.17 -3.39
N ASN A 56 -9.62 -3.89 -2.28
CA ASN A 56 -9.05 -4.05 -0.94
C ASN A 56 -7.75 -3.27 -0.75
N THR A 57 -7.73 -2.05 -1.27
CA THR A 57 -6.63 -1.12 -1.08
C THR A 57 -7.17 0.17 -0.45
N LEU A 58 -6.58 0.55 0.68
CA LEU A 58 -6.83 1.83 1.33
C LEU A 58 -5.65 2.73 1.09
N ILE A 59 -5.93 4.00 0.78
CA ILE A 59 -4.89 4.99 0.53
C ILE A 59 -4.91 6.07 1.61
N ALA A 60 -3.74 6.65 1.85
CA ALA A 60 -3.58 7.82 2.70
C ALA A 60 -3.35 9.03 1.82
N LEU A 61 -4.15 10.07 2.04
CA LEU A 61 -4.07 11.32 1.28
C LEU A 61 -3.60 12.46 2.18
N ASP A 62 -2.62 13.22 1.70
CA ASP A 62 -2.30 14.55 2.20
C ASP A 62 -2.86 15.53 1.16
N ASP A 63 -3.99 16.16 1.47
CA ASP A 63 -4.84 16.83 0.50
C ASP A 63 -5.20 15.86 -0.65
N ALA A 64 -4.81 16.16 -1.87
CA ALA A 64 -5.09 15.30 -3.03
C ALA A 64 -3.96 14.33 -3.37
N LYS A 65 -2.85 14.35 -2.61
CA LYS A 65 -1.67 13.54 -2.89
C LYS A 65 -1.72 12.23 -2.14
N VAL A 66 -1.60 11.12 -2.85
CA VAL A 66 -1.44 9.80 -2.23
C VAL A 66 -0.03 9.70 -1.64
N VAL A 67 0.07 9.43 -0.35
CA VAL A 67 1.35 9.37 0.37
C VAL A 67 1.62 8.01 1.01
N GLY A 68 0.67 7.11 0.94
CA GLY A 68 0.82 5.75 1.45
C GLY A 68 -0.38 4.90 1.06
N PHE A 69 -0.24 3.58 1.22
CA PHE A 69 -1.34 2.66 1.02
C PHE A 69 -1.15 1.37 1.80
N VAL A 70 -2.23 0.66 2.01
CA VAL A 70 -2.25 -0.69 2.58
C VAL A 70 -3.14 -1.57 1.71
N SER A 71 -2.67 -2.77 1.41
CA SER A 71 -3.46 -3.79 0.71
C SER A 71 -3.71 -4.96 1.64
N TYR A 72 -4.93 -5.49 1.61
CA TYR A 72 -5.37 -6.54 2.52
C TYR A 72 -6.32 -7.49 1.80
N GLY A 73 -6.66 -8.59 2.43
CA GLY A 73 -7.64 -9.53 1.88
C GLY A 73 -7.67 -10.84 2.64
N ASP A 74 -8.20 -11.87 2.00
CA ASP A 74 -8.20 -13.22 2.55
C ASP A 74 -6.78 -13.77 2.58
N PHE A 75 -6.49 -14.58 3.60
CA PHE A 75 -5.20 -15.28 3.67
C PHE A 75 -5.02 -16.15 2.42
N ARG A 76 -3.79 -16.15 1.88
CA ARG A 76 -3.47 -16.80 0.59
C ARG A 76 -3.69 -18.31 0.59
N ASP A 77 -3.50 -18.96 1.74
CA ASP A 77 -3.71 -20.39 1.87
C ASP A 77 -5.16 -20.64 2.27
N PRO A 78 -5.99 -21.23 1.39
CA PRO A 78 -7.40 -21.46 1.69
C PRO A 78 -7.64 -22.45 2.82
N ALA A 79 -6.62 -23.18 3.26
CA ALA A 79 -6.74 -24.10 4.40
C ALA A 79 -6.88 -23.37 5.73
N ARG A 80 -6.64 -22.06 5.76
CA ARG A 80 -6.72 -21.24 6.96
C ARG A 80 -7.66 -20.06 6.75
N ILE A 81 -8.67 -19.94 7.61
CA ILE A 81 -9.62 -18.82 7.54
C ILE A 81 -9.04 -17.65 8.33
N ALA A 82 -8.45 -16.71 7.63
CA ALA A 82 -7.82 -15.53 8.23
C ALA A 82 -7.86 -14.37 7.26
N GLY A 83 -7.69 -13.14 7.78
CA GLY A 83 -7.37 -11.98 6.97
C GLY A 83 -5.86 -11.82 6.85
N GLU A 84 -5.41 -11.14 5.84
CA GLU A 84 -3.98 -10.89 5.62
C GLU A 84 -3.74 -9.45 5.21
N ILE A 85 -2.70 -8.83 5.76
CA ILE A 85 -2.15 -7.57 5.27
C ILE A 85 -1.04 -7.93 4.29
N PHE A 86 -1.24 -7.61 3.01
CA PHE A 86 -0.29 -7.98 1.95
C PHE A 86 0.85 -6.99 1.81
N ALA A 87 0.56 -5.70 1.98
CA ALA A 87 1.52 -4.64 1.75
C ALA A 87 1.13 -3.40 2.54
N LEU A 88 2.14 -2.71 3.06
CA LEU A 88 1.97 -1.40 3.69
C LEU A 88 3.16 -0.55 3.27
N TYR A 89 2.89 0.54 2.56
CA TYR A 89 3.93 1.46 2.09
C TYR A 89 3.58 2.89 2.43
N VAL A 90 4.56 3.64 2.90
CA VAL A 90 4.44 5.08 3.21
C VAL A 90 5.68 5.76 2.63
N LEU A 91 5.49 6.90 1.98
CA LEU A 91 6.61 7.69 1.48
C LEU A 91 7.51 8.13 2.64
N LYS A 92 8.81 8.10 2.40
CA LYS A 92 9.84 8.39 3.42
C LYS A 92 9.61 9.73 4.12
N ASP A 93 9.21 10.76 3.38
CA ASP A 93 8.95 12.10 3.93
C ASP A 93 7.81 12.13 4.95
N TYR A 94 7.00 11.07 4.98
CA TYR A 94 5.87 10.94 5.90
C TYR A 94 6.13 9.97 7.05
N TYR A 95 7.35 9.46 7.19
CA TYR A 95 7.72 8.61 8.32
C TYR A 95 7.63 9.40 9.63
N GLY A 96 7.23 8.70 10.70
CA GLY A 96 7.13 9.29 12.03
C GLY A 96 5.95 10.22 12.24
N LYS A 97 5.01 10.28 11.29
CA LYS A 97 3.82 11.15 11.35
C LYS A 97 2.52 10.39 11.59
N GLY A 98 2.61 9.10 11.86
CA GLY A 98 1.45 8.26 12.17
C GLY A 98 0.65 7.78 10.96
N VAL A 99 1.13 7.99 9.74
CA VAL A 99 0.41 7.57 8.52
C VAL A 99 0.28 6.05 8.44
N GLY A 100 1.37 5.34 8.68
CA GLY A 100 1.38 3.86 8.67
C GLY A 100 0.43 3.30 9.72
N GLN A 101 0.42 3.88 10.91
CA GLN A 101 -0.49 3.45 11.99
C GLN A 101 -1.95 3.65 11.59
N GLN A 102 -2.30 4.80 11.00
CA GLN A 102 -3.65 5.06 10.55
C GLN A 102 -4.09 4.08 9.46
N LEU A 103 -3.20 3.76 8.52
CA LEU A 103 -3.47 2.77 7.47
C LEU A 103 -3.69 1.38 8.08
N MET A 104 -2.86 0.96 9.02
CA MET A 104 -3.00 -0.34 9.67
C MET A 104 -4.31 -0.43 10.48
N GLN A 105 -4.66 0.61 11.21
CA GLN A 105 -5.92 0.64 11.96
C GLN A 105 -7.12 0.51 11.03
N ALA A 106 -7.08 1.20 9.89
CA ALA A 106 -8.15 1.13 8.90
C ALA A 106 -8.24 -0.26 8.26
N ALA A 107 -7.11 -0.89 7.98
CA ALA A 107 -7.07 -2.25 7.43
C ALA A 107 -7.62 -3.27 8.44
N PHE A 108 -7.25 -3.15 9.72
CA PHE A 108 -7.80 -4.02 10.77
C PHE A 108 -9.31 -3.87 10.88
N ALA A 109 -9.82 -2.64 10.77
CA ALA A 109 -11.26 -2.40 10.78
C ALA A 109 -11.94 -3.07 9.58
N ALA A 110 -11.31 -3.01 8.40
CA ALA A 110 -11.84 -3.66 7.19
C ALA A 110 -11.81 -5.19 7.30
N LEU A 111 -10.91 -5.75 8.12
CA LEU A 111 -10.77 -7.19 8.36
C LEU A 111 -11.48 -7.65 9.65
N ASP A 112 -12.38 -6.85 10.16
CA ASP A 112 -13.07 -7.09 11.45
C ASP A 112 -13.83 -8.42 11.50
N GLY A 113 -14.28 -8.94 10.35
CA GLY A 113 -14.96 -10.23 10.27
C GLY A 113 -14.07 -11.45 10.49
N TYR A 114 -12.75 -11.28 10.56
CA TYR A 114 -11.81 -12.38 10.76
C TYR A 114 -11.41 -12.47 12.24
N GLN A 115 -11.32 -13.69 12.76
CA GLN A 115 -10.82 -13.93 14.13
C GLN A 115 -9.29 -13.82 14.19
N GLU A 116 -8.61 -13.94 13.06
CA GLU A 116 -7.16 -13.95 12.97
C GLU A 116 -6.73 -13.12 11.77
N ILE A 117 -5.70 -12.31 11.96
CA ILE A 117 -5.10 -11.48 10.90
C ILE A 117 -3.62 -11.77 10.84
N VAL A 118 -3.13 -12.09 9.63
CA VAL A 118 -1.72 -12.37 9.36
C VAL A 118 -1.08 -11.11 8.76
N LEU A 119 0.08 -10.76 9.25
CA LEU A 119 0.86 -9.62 8.76
C LEU A 119 2.00 -10.06 7.85
#